data_05ff7f5d3e2efafa1ddde295f75263f3
#
_entry.id   05ff7f5d3e2efafa1ddde295f75263f3
#
_cell.length_a   1.000
_cell.length_b   1.000
_cell.length_c   1.000
_cell.angle_alpha   90.00
_cell.angle_beta   90.00
_cell.angle_gamma   90.00
#
_symmetry.space_group_name_H-M   'P 1'
#
loop_
_entity.id
_entity.type
_entity.pdbx_description
1 polymer ?
#
loop_
_entity_poly.entity_id
_entity_poly.type
_entity_poly.pdbx_seq_one_letter_code
_entity_poly.pdbx_strand_id
1 'polypeptide(L)'
;MSGQTLIPGANTVLQTNSISLRIDSGIAIDSAVWRLAADGKVRGDGDMIFYNQPASDDDSVHYHGEHRYHLDLARQPQEVSRLVIACTADLPLAQYRQLTLHVTDGARELHCPVLLDERRESALILGECYRRNGAWKFRFVAQGFNGGLQPLCEHFGVEVADEAPVAEKSVSEAAQNPLHGERWTESDSLASAQQHQPLADWFAAKNIAVHFNYAAVDMRGYYDEAAALLGKHYPLFKELLGQMSWAYRHRHNGLKHDLKKYPPADAQRLQAHCRTLYNNTLLARCHYHKGEKSLHIQLQQAQPVRQFFGGGWLEWFALGELLQIAAQRGAAYRFSCARNVEIMSSADDKHELDVMFLPLGKTPLIIECKSGEYRNALDKHLTLCKRLGLPASHYLILATDLDTAQAQALGAMYPLTFATPHTLRAHCQALL
;
A
#
# COMPACT_ATOMS: atom_id res chain seq x y z
N MET A 1 20.89 15.17 16.67
CA MET A 1 19.62 14.54 16.28
C MET A 1 19.89 13.75 15.01
N SER A 2 19.56 12.47 14.97
CA SER A 2 19.70 11.66 13.76
C SER A 2 18.44 11.88 12.90
N GLY A 3 18.58 12.53 11.75
CA GLY A 3 17.49 12.71 10.79
C GLY A 3 17.34 11.47 9.92
N GLN A 4 16.12 10.94 9.77
CA GLN A 4 15.78 9.85 8.86
C GLN A 4 14.81 10.35 7.80
N THR A 5 15.14 10.21 6.52
CA THR A 5 14.22 10.56 5.43
C THR A 5 13.34 9.35 5.13
N LEU A 6 12.01 9.59 5.10
CA LEU A 6 11.03 8.60 4.69
C LEU A 6 10.55 8.89 3.26
N ILE A 7 10.28 7.84 2.52
CA ILE A 7 9.61 7.89 1.22
C ILE A 7 8.11 7.62 1.39
N PRO A 8 7.23 8.08 0.47
CA PRO A 8 5.81 7.75 0.51
C PRO A 8 5.56 6.25 0.62
N GLY A 9 4.66 5.87 1.55
CA GLY A 9 4.37 4.48 1.90
C GLY A 9 5.20 3.91 3.04
N ALA A 10 6.37 4.51 3.36
CA ALA A 10 7.20 4.08 4.48
C ALA A 10 6.55 4.39 5.84
N ASN A 11 6.76 3.50 6.81
CA ASN A 11 6.33 3.75 8.18
C ASN A 11 7.39 3.30 9.20
N THR A 12 7.21 3.69 10.45
CA THR A 12 8.10 3.34 11.55
C THR A 12 7.34 3.24 12.86
N VAL A 13 7.81 2.44 13.79
CA VAL A 13 7.31 2.43 15.17
C VAL A 13 7.73 3.73 15.85
N LEU A 14 6.81 4.38 16.55
CA LEU A 14 7.11 5.56 17.34
C LEU A 14 7.79 5.17 18.67
N GLN A 15 8.84 5.89 19.02
CA GLN A 15 9.66 5.62 20.21
C GLN A 15 9.06 6.24 21.46
N THR A 16 8.25 7.29 21.27
CA THR A 16 7.60 8.03 22.35
C THR A 16 6.11 8.21 22.07
N ASN A 17 5.35 8.57 23.09
CA ASN A 17 3.94 8.94 22.93
C ASN A 17 3.75 10.46 22.75
N SER A 18 4.82 11.24 22.80
CA SER A 18 4.81 12.69 22.62
C SER A 18 5.44 13.03 21.27
N ILE A 19 4.62 13.41 20.31
CA ILE A 19 5.04 13.63 18.93
C ILE A 19 4.82 15.08 18.56
N SER A 20 5.86 15.73 18.01
CA SER A 20 5.72 17.06 17.41
C SER A 20 5.77 16.96 15.89
N LEU A 21 4.85 17.69 15.24
CA LEU A 21 4.74 17.76 13.79
C LEU A 21 4.98 19.19 13.32
N ARG A 22 5.64 19.34 12.17
CA ARG A 22 5.79 20.60 11.45
C ARG A 22 5.67 20.36 9.95
N ILE A 23 4.88 21.20 9.28
CA ILE A 23 4.76 21.15 7.83
C ILE A 23 5.45 22.38 7.26
N ASP A 24 6.49 22.17 6.48
CA ASP A 24 7.19 23.23 5.75
C ASP A 24 6.68 23.27 4.31
N SER A 25 6.13 24.40 3.91
CA SER A 25 5.72 24.68 2.54
C SER A 25 6.30 26.01 2.07
N GLY A 26 6.67 26.10 0.81
CA GLY A 26 7.15 27.35 0.23
C GLY A 26 6.06 28.39 -0.05
N ILE A 27 4.78 28.06 0.14
CA ILE A 27 3.60 28.88 -0.16
C ILE A 27 2.52 28.59 0.88
N ALA A 28 1.52 29.48 1.00
CA ALA A 28 0.40 29.32 1.92
C ALA A 28 -0.36 28.02 1.68
N ILE A 29 -0.60 27.28 2.74
CA ILE A 29 -1.44 26.10 2.81
C ILE A 29 -2.34 26.19 4.04
N ASP A 30 -3.42 25.43 4.06
CA ASP A 30 -4.13 25.10 5.29
C ASP A 30 -3.75 23.68 5.72
N SER A 31 -3.73 23.43 7.01
CA SER A 31 -3.42 22.11 7.55
C SER A 31 -4.35 21.73 8.68
N ALA A 32 -4.58 20.43 8.84
CA ALA A 32 -5.37 19.88 9.93
C ALA A 32 -4.87 18.50 10.36
N VAL A 33 -5.18 18.14 11.60
CA VAL A 33 -5.06 16.79 12.14
C VAL A 33 -6.45 16.28 12.45
N TRP A 34 -6.80 15.12 11.92
CA TRP A 34 -8.06 14.41 12.19
C TRP A 34 -7.81 13.21 13.08
N ARG A 35 -8.62 13.07 14.13
CA ARG A 35 -8.66 11.88 14.98
C ARG A 35 -9.76 10.96 14.47
N LEU A 36 -9.41 9.77 14.02
CA LEU A 36 -10.34 8.85 13.36
C LEU A 36 -10.59 7.61 14.21
N ALA A 37 -11.84 7.18 14.23
CA ALA A 37 -12.25 5.89 14.76
C ALA A 37 -11.84 4.73 13.80
N ALA A 38 -12.16 3.50 14.18
CA ALA A 38 -11.81 2.31 13.39
C ALA A 38 -12.49 2.26 12.01
N ASP A 39 -13.62 2.93 11.84
CA ASP A 39 -14.33 3.08 10.57
C ASP A 39 -13.72 4.14 9.64
N GLY A 40 -12.68 4.83 10.09
CA GLY A 40 -11.99 5.88 9.34
C GLY A 40 -12.70 7.23 9.34
N LYS A 41 -13.64 7.45 10.27
CA LYS A 41 -14.39 8.70 10.42
C LYS A 41 -14.03 9.40 11.73
N VAL A 42 -14.25 10.73 11.77
CA VAL A 42 -14.24 11.47 13.03
C VAL A 42 -15.43 11.05 13.89
N ARG A 43 -15.32 11.17 15.21
CA ARG A 43 -16.41 10.88 16.16
C ARG A 43 -17.33 12.07 16.37
N GLY A 44 -16.84 13.25 16.03
CA GLY A 44 -17.53 14.53 16.13
C GLY A 44 -16.60 15.69 15.75
N ASP A 45 -17.11 16.91 15.83
CA ASP A 45 -16.38 18.12 15.40
C ASP A 45 -15.09 18.34 16.16
N GLY A 46 -15.02 17.95 17.43
CA GLY A 46 -13.81 18.03 18.28
C GLY A 46 -12.63 17.18 17.82
N ASP A 47 -12.83 16.32 16.80
CA ASP A 47 -11.79 15.44 16.26
C ASP A 47 -11.05 16.02 15.04
N MET A 48 -11.40 17.25 14.60
CA MET A 48 -10.67 17.97 13.56
C MET A 48 -9.92 19.16 14.20
N ILE A 49 -8.62 19.11 14.28
CA ILE A 49 -7.77 20.13 14.90
C ILE A 49 -7.08 20.94 13.80
N PHE A 50 -7.31 22.27 13.79
CA PHE A 50 -6.80 23.21 12.82
C PHE A 50 -6.77 24.64 13.40
N TYR A 51 -6.48 25.66 12.60
CA TYR A 51 -6.30 27.04 13.12
C TYR A 51 -7.51 27.62 13.84
N ASN A 52 -8.74 27.28 13.46
CA ASN A 52 -9.98 27.73 14.14
C ASN A 52 -10.37 26.82 15.33
N GLN A 53 -9.85 25.63 15.42
CA GLN A 53 -10.04 24.69 16.52
C GLN A 53 -8.66 24.14 16.95
N PRO A 54 -7.91 24.92 17.75
CA PRO A 54 -6.50 24.65 17.98
C PRO A 54 -6.22 23.51 18.96
N ALA A 55 -7.23 22.93 19.61
CA ALA A 55 -7.07 21.80 20.51
C ALA A 55 -8.23 20.82 20.41
N SER A 56 -7.95 19.55 20.69
CA SER A 56 -8.98 18.52 20.88
C SER A 56 -9.64 18.65 22.25
N ASP A 57 -10.88 18.15 22.43
CA ASP A 57 -11.65 18.27 23.66
C ASP A 57 -10.95 17.71 24.92
N ASP A 58 -10.06 16.72 24.71
CA ASP A 58 -9.28 16.05 25.75
C ASP A 58 -7.84 16.56 25.88
N ASP A 59 -7.51 17.66 25.20
CA ASP A 59 -6.16 18.25 25.17
C ASP A 59 -5.06 17.27 24.75
N SER A 60 -5.39 16.26 23.93
CA SER A 60 -4.41 15.30 23.45
C SER A 60 -3.78 15.67 22.11
N VAL A 61 -4.36 16.64 21.40
CA VAL A 61 -3.84 17.20 20.14
C VAL A 61 -3.92 18.72 20.21
N HIS A 62 -2.81 19.40 19.92
CA HIS A 62 -2.71 20.85 19.90
C HIS A 62 -2.11 21.37 18.59
N TYR A 63 -2.70 22.45 18.08
CA TYR A 63 -2.14 23.27 17.01
C TYR A 63 -1.45 24.50 17.62
N HIS A 64 -0.18 24.74 17.28
CA HIS A 64 0.64 25.81 17.83
C HIS A 64 0.92 26.96 16.84
N GLY A 65 0.13 27.05 15.77
CA GLY A 65 0.39 27.99 14.68
C GLY A 65 1.45 27.50 13.69
N GLU A 66 1.52 28.17 12.55
CA GLU A 66 2.52 27.87 11.49
C GLU A 66 2.62 26.37 11.14
N HIS A 67 1.49 25.69 11.04
CA HIS A 67 1.39 24.26 10.71
C HIS A 67 2.17 23.34 11.66
N ARG A 68 2.28 23.74 12.95
CA ARG A 68 2.90 22.95 14.00
C ARG A 68 1.84 22.31 14.89
N TYR A 69 2.02 21.04 15.18
CA TYR A 69 1.12 20.28 16.05
C TYR A 69 1.90 19.52 17.10
N HIS A 70 1.25 19.30 18.23
CA HIS A 70 1.71 18.38 19.26
C HIS A 70 0.64 17.30 19.47
N LEU A 71 1.06 16.03 19.45
CA LEU A 71 0.20 14.87 19.66
C LEU A 71 0.65 14.12 20.91
N ASP A 72 -0.24 14.00 21.91
CA ASP A 72 -0.08 13.08 23.02
C ASP A 72 -0.81 11.77 22.71
N LEU A 73 -0.07 10.78 22.25
CA LEU A 73 -0.61 9.50 21.84
C LEU A 73 -1.01 8.60 23.02
N ALA A 74 -0.48 8.85 24.24
CA ALA A 74 -0.86 8.13 25.45
C ALA A 74 -2.27 8.52 25.91
N ARG A 75 -2.64 9.79 25.70
CA ARG A 75 -3.95 10.33 26.10
C ARG A 75 -5.05 10.09 25.06
N GLN A 76 -4.72 9.53 23.88
CA GLN A 76 -5.75 9.28 22.86
C GLN A 76 -6.77 8.26 23.37
N PRO A 77 -8.08 8.55 23.25
CA PRO A 77 -9.16 7.60 23.58
C PRO A 77 -9.00 6.25 22.86
N GLN A 78 -9.52 5.18 23.42
CA GLN A 78 -9.42 3.85 22.81
C GLN A 78 -10.11 3.76 21.45
N GLU A 79 -11.16 4.54 21.27
CA GLU A 79 -11.94 4.64 20.03
C GLU A 79 -11.15 5.32 18.91
N VAL A 80 -10.14 6.14 19.23
CA VAL A 80 -9.25 6.73 18.24
C VAL A 80 -8.21 5.72 17.81
N SER A 81 -8.37 5.22 16.60
CA SER A 81 -7.47 4.24 16.00
C SER A 81 -6.33 4.89 15.21
N ARG A 82 -6.53 6.15 14.76
CA ARG A 82 -5.59 6.82 13.88
C ARG A 82 -5.72 8.35 13.97
N LEU A 83 -4.58 9.04 13.80
CA LEU A 83 -4.51 10.50 13.63
C LEU A 83 -3.94 10.78 12.24
N VAL A 84 -4.69 11.48 11.40
CA VAL A 84 -4.29 11.78 10.02
C VAL A 84 -3.88 13.24 9.92
N ILE A 85 -2.73 13.48 9.32
CA ILE A 85 -2.17 14.81 9.07
C ILE A 85 -2.36 15.12 7.59
N ALA A 86 -3.05 16.21 7.28
CA ALA A 86 -3.26 16.62 5.90
C ALA A 86 -3.10 18.13 5.70
N CYS A 87 -2.92 18.51 4.45
CA CYS A 87 -2.92 19.92 4.06
C CYS A 87 -3.76 20.12 2.79
N THR A 88 -4.21 21.36 2.62
CA THR A 88 -4.89 21.84 1.41
C THR A 88 -4.21 23.12 0.91
N ALA A 89 -4.32 23.37 -0.37
CA ALA A 89 -3.74 24.50 -1.08
C ALA A 89 -4.76 25.06 -2.06
N ASP A 90 -4.70 26.36 -2.33
CA ASP A 90 -5.58 27.02 -3.29
C ASP A 90 -5.25 26.66 -4.75
N LEU A 91 -4.01 26.28 -4.99
CA LEU A 91 -3.49 25.94 -6.31
C LEU A 91 -3.07 24.47 -6.36
N PRO A 92 -3.01 23.85 -7.56
CA PRO A 92 -2.44 22.51 -7.74
C PRO A 92 -1.04 22.40 -7.15
N LEU A 93 -0.77 21.30 -6.44
CA LEU A 93 0.48 21.10 -5.69
C LEU A 93 1.74 21.13 -6.57
N ALA A 94 1.62 20.82 -7.89
CA ALA A 94 2.74 20.97 -8.84
C ALA A 94 3.26 22.41 -8.98
N GLN A 95 2.52 23.41 -8.55
CA GLN A 95 2.95 24.82 -8.57
C GLN A 95 3.78 25.20 -7.34
N TYR A 96 3.89 24.31 -6.36
CA TYR A 96 4.67 24.51 -5.15
C TYR A 96 6.09 23.97 -5.34
N ARG A 97 7.06 24.64 -4.72
CA ARG A 97 8.48 24.24 -4.83
C ARG A 97 8.89 23.23 -3.78
N GLN A 98 8.24 23.27 -2.63
CA GLN A 98 8.59 22.43 -1.48
C GLN A 98 7.35 22.16 -0.64
N LEU A 99 7.24 20.93 -0.18
CA LEU A 99 6.31 20.51 0.85
C LEU A 99 6.95 19.35 1.61
N THR A 100 7.18 19.52 2.90
CA THR A 100 7.83 18.50 3.74
C THR A 100 7.12 18.42 5.09
N LEU A 101 6.73 17.22 5.49
CA LEU A 101 6.30 16.95 6.86
C LEU A 101 7.49 16.49 7.68
N HIS A 102 7.72 17.17 8.80
CA HIS A 102 8.70 16.82 9.83
C HIS A 102 7.98 16.20 11.02
N VAL A 103 8.48 15.08 11.50
CA VAL A 103 7.94 14.38 12.66
C VAL A 103 9.05 14.19 13.68
N THR A 104 8.92 14.82 14.85
CA THR A 104 9.85 14.65 15.96
C THR A 104 9.29 13.64 16.95
N ASP A 105 10.04 12.56 17.17
CA ASP A 105 9.73 11.43 18.02
C ASP A 105 10.89 11.23 19.02
N GLY A 106 10.81 11.92 20.13
CA GLY A 106 11.91 12.00 21.11
C GLY A 106 13.14 12.70 20.53
N ALA A 107 14.27 11.99 20.45
CA ALA A 107 15.51 12.51 19.86
C ALA A 107 15.63 12.28 18.34
N ARG A 108 14.67 11.55 17.74
CA ARG A 108 14.64 11.23 16.31
C ARG A 108 13.80 12.24 15.55
N GLU A 109 14.29 12.67 14.40
CA GLU A 109 13.54 13.50 13.46
C GLU A 109 13.34 12.76 12.14
N LEU A 110 12.08 12.63 11.70
CA LEU A 110 11.70 12.02 10.44
C LEU A 110 11.41 13.14 9.44
N HIS A 111 12.05 13.07 8.27
CA HIS A 111 11.84 13.98 7.16
C HIS A 111 11.04 13.30 6.07
N CYS A 112 9.89 13.86 5.73
CA CYS A 112 8.91 13.28 4.80
C CYS A 112 8.70 14.25 3.61
N PRO A 113 9.66 14.36 2.67
CA PRO A 113 9.53 15.26 1.52
C PRO A 113 8.51 14.73 0.53
N VAL A 114 7.61 15.60 0.09
CA VAL A 114 6.60 15.28 -0.92
C VAL A 114 7.17 15.60 -2.30
N LEU A 115 7.13 14.65 -3.23
CA LEU A 115 7.40 14.90 -4.64
C LEU A 115 6.20 15.62 -5.25
N LEU A 116 6.39 16.86 -5.70
CA LEU A 116 5.34 17.76 -6.18
C LEU A 116 5.18 17.74 -7.71
N ASP A 117 6.19 17.28 -8.43
CA ASP A 117 6.17 17.23 -9.88
C ASP A 117 4.95 16.47 -10.41
N GLU A 118 4.24 17.10 -11.35
CA GLU A 118 3.03 16.56 -12.00
C GLU A 118 1.80 16.38 -11.07
N ARG A 119 1.82 16.84 -9.81
CA ARG A 119 0.66 16.75 -8.91
C ARG A 119 -0.38 17.81 -9.26
N ARG A 120 -1.56 17.34 -9.65
CA ARG A 120 -2.71 18.20 -9.99
C ARG A 120 -3.67 18.41 -8.82
N GLU A 121 -3.49 17.65 -7.76
CA GLU A 121 -4.30 17.72 -6.56
C GLU A 121 -4.01 19.01 -5.77
N SER A 122 -5.01 19.52 -5.07
CA SER A 122 -4.91 20.67 -4.17
C SER A 122 -5.09 20.29 -2.69
N ALA A 123 -5.30 19.02 -2.38
CA ALA A 123 -5.32 18.50 -1.02
C ALA A 123 -4.50 17.22 -0.90
N LEU A 124 -3.83 17.03 0.24
CA LEU A 124 -2.92 15.92 0.45
C LEU A 124 -3.02 15.38 1.89
N ILE A 125 -3.20 14.08 2.04
CA ILE A 125 -2.87 13.39 3.29
C ILE A 125 -1.35 13.23 3.31
N LEU A 126 -0.69 13.94 4.23
CA LEU A 126 0.77 13.90 4.38
C LEU A 126 1.20 12.62 5.09
N GLY A 127 0.59 12.32 6.22
CA GLY A 127 0.94 11.17 7.03
C GLY A 127 -0.11 10.82 8.05
N GLU A 128 0.13 9.74 8.78
CA GLU A 128 -0.76 9.33 9.86
C GLU A 128 0.01 8.67 11.01
N CYS A 129 -0.47 8.87 12.24
CA CYS A 129 -0.14 8.03 13.38
C CYS A 129 -1.27 7.04 13.58
N TYR A 130 -0.99 5.74 13.71
CA TYR A 130 -2.02 4.71 13.85
C TYR A 130 -1.64 3.65 14.87
N ARG A 131 -2.67 3.05 15.51
CA ARG A 131 -2.47 1.95 16.47
C ARG A 131 -2.32 0.63 15.73
N ARG A 132 -1.29 -0.12 16.07
CA ARG A 132 -1.11 -1.50 15.61
C ARG A 132 -0.43 -2.32 16.70
N ASN A 133 -1.03 -3.46 17.09
CA ASN A 133 -0.47 -4.37 18.10
C ASN A 133 -0.17 -3.71 19.47
N GLY A 134 -1.00 -2.77 19.90
CA GLY A 134 -0.81 -2.05 21.16
C GLY A 134 0.23 -0.92 21.10
N ALA A 135 0.92 -0.72 19.98
CA ALA A 135 1.88 0.35 19.75
C ALA A 135 1.36 1.39 18.76
N TRP A 136 1.86 2.61 18.88
CA TRP A 136 1.66 3.64 17.87
C TRP A 136 2.78 3.60 16.81
N LYS A 137 2.37 3.72 15.55
CA LYS A 137 3.26 3.81 14.39
C LYS A 137 2.98 5.09 13.62
N PHE A 138 3.99 5.64 12.98
CA PHE A 138 3.84 6.73 12.02
C PHE A 138 4.02 6.19 10.60
N ARG A 139 3.21 6.69 9.65
CA ARG A 139 3.34 6.41 8.23
C ARG A 139 3.37 7.71 7.43
N PHE A 140 4.32 7.80 6.50
CA PHE A 140 4.33 8.84 5.49
C PHE A 140 3.46 8.41 4.30
N VAL A 141 2.36 9.12 4.06
CA VAL A 141 1.32 8.74 3.07
C VAL A 141 1.52 9.45 1.75
N ALA A 142 1.65 10.78 1.75
CA ALA A 142 1.80 11.65 0.59
C ALA A 142 0.73 11.43 -0.50
N GLN A 143 -0.54 11.32 -0.11
CA GLN A 143 -1.65 10.94 -0.97
C GLN A 143 -2.57 12.11 -1.27
N GLY A 144 -2.81 12.38 -2.57
CA GLY A 144 -3.58 13.52 -3.03
C GLY A 144 -5.08 13.28 -3.15
N PHE A 145 -5.85 14.36 -2.97
CA PHE A 145 -7.29 14.44 -3.22
C PHE A 145 -7.57 15.53 -4.25
N ASN A 146 -8.35 15.20 -5.28
CA ASN A 146 -8.86 16.19 -6.22
C ASN A 146 -10.08 16.89 -5.62
N GLY A 147 -10.14 18.23 -5.73
CA GLY A 147 -11.26 19.03 -5.27
C GLY A 147 -11.04 19.73 -3.92
N GLY A 148 -9.83 19.70 -3.37
CA GLY A 148 -9.45 20.50 -2.21
C GLY A 148 -10.01 20.00 -0.87
N LEU A 149 -10.35 20.94 0.02
CA LEU A 149 -10.73 20.66 1.41
C LEU A 149 -12.06 19.90 1.52
N GLN A 150 -13.06 20.25 0.75
CA GLN A 150 -14.40 19.67 0.88
C GLN A 150 -14.42 18.14 0.69
N PRO A 151 -13.87 17.55 -0.39
CA PRO A 151 -13.79 16.09 -0.51
C PRO A 151 -12.98 15.43 0.59
N LEU A 152 -11.98 16.12 1.16
CA LEU A 152 -11.18 15.61 2.27
C LEU A 152 -12.01 15.58 3.57
N CYS A 153 -12.78 16.62 3.85
CA CYS A 153 -13.71 16.68 4.99
C CYS A 153 -14.80 15.60 4.88
N GLU A 154 -15.45 15.50 3.72
CA GLU A 154 -16.44 14.45 3.43
C GLU A 154 -15.84 13.05 3.61
N HIS A 155 -14.57 12.87 3.19
CA HIS A 155 -13.84 11.62 3.36
C HIS A 155 -13.75 11.21 4.83
N PHE A 156 -13.51 12.13 5.73
CA PHE A 156 -13.41 11.88 7.16
C PHE A 156 -14.72 12.03 7.93
N GLY A 157 -15.83 12.39 7.24
CA GLY A 157 -17.15 12.51 7.84
C GLY A 157 -17.38 13.82 8.56
N VAL A 158 -16.62 14.86 8.22
CA VAL A 158 -16.85 16.24 8.65
C VAL A 158 -17.82 16.89 7.67
N GLU A 159 -18.95 17.41 8.18
CA GLU A 159 -19.87 18.21 7.37
C GLU A 159 -19.30 19.62 7.22
N VAL A 160 -19.01 20.02 5.99
CA VAL A 160 -18.70 21.41 5.68
C VAL A 160 -20.03 22.13 5.55
N ALA A 161 -20.28 23.12 6.40
CA ALA A 161 -21.48 23.94 6.33
C ALA A 161 -21.45 24.78 5.06
N ASP A 162 -22.06 24.29 3.99
CA ASP A 162 -22.52 25.06 2.85
C ASP A 162 -24.02 24.84 2.67
N GLU A 163 -24.71 25.91 2.25
CA GLU A 163 -26.15 26.00 2.16
C GLU A 163 -26.81 24.80 1.46
N ALA A 164 -27.80 24.24 2.12
CA ALA A 164 -28.49 22.98 1.88
C ALA A 164 -28.98 22.76 0.42
N PRO A 165 -29.13 21.48 -0.04
CA PRO A 165 -30.31 20.74 0.36
C PRO A 165 -30.13 19.20 0.62
N VAL A 166 -30.95 18.78 1.58
CA VAL A 166 -31.65 17.50 1.75
C VAL A 166 -30.86 16.23 2.08
N ALA A 167 -31.14 15.79 3.31
CA ALA A 167 -30.68 14.55 3.96
C ALA A 167 -31.25 13.28 3.31
N GLU A 168 -30.40 12.25 3.19
CA GLU A 168 -30.82 10.85 3.26
C GLU A 168 -30.05 10.12 4.38
N LYS A 169 -30.82 9.51 5.26
CA LYS A 169 -30.41 8.81 6.46
C LYS A 169 -29.51 7.61 6.11
N SER A 170 -28.31 7.58 6.70
CA SER A 170 -27.45 6.42 6.70
C SER A 170 -27.94 5.39 7.71
N VAL A 171 -28.18 4.17 7.26
CA VAL A 171 -28.33 3.01 8.12
C VAL A 171 -26.93 2.53 8.50
N SER A 172 -26.62 2.63 9.79
CA SER A 172 -25.41 2.10 10.39
C SER A 172 -25.51 0.57 10.49
N GLU A 173 -24.69 -0.14 9.75
CA GLU A 173 -24.27 -1.49 10.12
C GLU A 173 -22.74 -1.50 10.23
N ALA A 174 -22.28 -1.71 11.46
CA ALA A 174 -20.87 -1.89 11.78
C ALA A 174 -20.36 -3.17 11.12
N ALA A 175 -19.82 -3.04 9.93
CA ALA A 175 -19.05 -4.11 9.31
C ALA A 175 -17.70 -4.20 10.04
N GLN A 176 -17.49 -5.26 10.79
CA GLN A 176 -16.19 -5.63 11.33
C GLN A 176 -15.20 -5.67 10.18
N ASN A 177 -14.10 -4.93 10.32
CA ASN A 177 -13.02 -4.87 9.33
C ASN A 177 -12.41 -6.28 9.18
N PRO A 178 -12.58 -6.99 8.06
CA PRO A 178 -12.15 -8.40 7.93
C PRO A 178 -10.63 -8.58 7.88
N LEU A 179 -9.84 -7.50 7.90
CA LEU A 179 -8.39 -7.55 7.76
C LEU A 179 -7.63 -7.59 9.10
N HIS A 180 -8.31 -7.54 10.26
CA HIS A 180 -7.65 -7.56 11.56
C HIS A 180 -7.04 -8.92 11.98
N GLY A 181 -7.09 -9.97 11.16
CA GLY A 181 -6.69 -11.33 11.50
C GLY A 181 -5.39 -11.87 10.92
N GLU A 182 -4.86 -11.29 9.85
CA GLU A 182 -3.68 -11.84 9.17
C GLU A 182 -2.45 -10.95 9.39
N ARG A 183 -1.63 -11.32 10.38
CA ARG A 183 -0.33 -10.68 10.62
C ARG A 183 0.67 -11.10 9.56
N TRP A 184 1.17 -10.14 8.80
CA TRP A 184 2.46 -10.24 8.13
C TRP A 184 3.57 -10.07 9.18
N THR A 185 4.70 -10.79 9.04
CA THR A 185 5.84 -10.65 9.95
C THR A 185 6.33 -9.21 10.03
N GLU A 186 6.86 -8.80 11.19
CA GLU A 186 7.46 -7.47 11.38
C GLU A 186 8.56 -7.24 10.35
N SER A 187 8.36 -6.25 9.47
CA SER A 187 9.20 -6.04 8.28
C SER A 187 10.37 -5.10 8.50
N ASP A 188 10.52 -4.51 9.69
CA ASP A 188 11.57 -3.52 9.94
C ASP A 188 12.99 -4.06 9.71
N SER A 189 13.18 -5.38 9.84
CA SER A 189 14.46 -6.06 9.58
C SER A 189 14.66 -6.47 8.12
N LEU A 190 13.60 -6.53 7.31
CA LEU A 190 13.69 -7.03 5.93
C LEU A 190 14.36 -6.04 4.98
N ALA A 191 14.13 -4.75 5.18
CA ALA A 191 14.66 -3.68 4.32
C ALA A 191 16.10 -3.28 4.69
N SER A 192 16.97 -4.24 4.98
CA SER A 192 18.35 -3.98 5.36
C SER A 192 19.35 -4.72 4.47
N ALA A 193 20.55 -4.15 4.27
CA ALA A 193 21.62 -4.80 3.53
C ALA A 193 21.99 -6.16 4.14
N GLN A 194 21.97 -6.27 5.47
CA GLN A 194 22.28 -7.52 6.18
C GLN A 194 21.28 -8.63 5.83
N GLN A 195 19.99 -8.30 5.73
CA GLN A 195 18.94 -9.25 5.37
C GLN A 195 19.07 -9.74 3.92
N HIS A 196 19.61 -8.90 3.02
CA HIS A 196 19.81 -9.24 1.61
C HIS A 196 21.17 -9.90 1.34
N GLN A 197 22.10 -9.90 2.32
CA GLN A 197 23.44 -10.45 2.14
C GLN A 197 23.45 -11.90 1.66
N PRO A 198 22.62 -12.84 2.17
CA PRO A 198 22.62 -14.22 1.67
C PRO A 198 22.21 -14.33 0.19
N LEU A 199 21.32 -13.46 -0.30
CA LEU A 199 21.01 -13.37 -1.73
C LEU A 199 22.18 -12.80 -2.53
N ALA A 200 22.84 -11.77 -2.01
CA ALA A 200 24.04 -11.20 -2.65
C ALA A 200 25.14 -12.24 -2.80
N ASP A 201 25.40 -13.01 -1.75
CA ASP A 201 26.40 -14.09 -1.76
C ASP A 201 26.04 -15.20 -2.76
N TRP A 202 24.75 -15.52 -2.86
CA TRP A 202 24.25 -16.50 -3.84
C TRP A 202 24.49 -16.06 -5.29
N PHE A 203 24.27 -14.77 -5.61
CA PHE A 203 24.58 -14.21 -6.93
C PHE A 203 26.08 -14.12 -7.18
N ALA A 204 26.85 -13.68 -6.18
CA ALA A 204 28.31 -13.59 -6.27
C ALA A 204 28.96 -14.95 -6.59
N ALA A 205 28.48 -16.03 -5.96
CA ALA A 205 28.93 -17.39 -6.25
C ALA A 205 28.67 -17.84 -7.70
N LYS A 206 27.79 -17.14 -8.42
CA LYS A 206 27.48 -17.38 -9.84
C LYS A 206 28.13 -16.35 -10.79
N ASN A 207 28.93 -15.44 -10.27
CA ASN A 207 29.51 -14.29 -11.00
C ASN A 207 28.44 -13.41 -11.67
N ILE A 208 27.32 -13.21 -11.01
CA ILE A 208 26.23 -12.35 -11.48
C ILE A 208 26.23 -11.06 -10.65
N ALA A 209 26.35 -9.91 -11.30
CA ALA A 209 26.21 -8.62 -10.65
C ALA A 209 24.75 -8.36 -10.33
N VAL A 210 24.47 -7.94 -9.08
CA VAL A 210 23.12 -7.71 -8.58
C VAL A 210 23.02 -6.35 -7.89
N HIS A 211 21.89 -5.70 -8.07
CA HIS A 211 21.51 -4.48 -7.36
C HIS A 211 20.16 -4.69 -6.67
N PHE A 212 20.11 -4.43 -5.35
CA PHE A 212 18.91 -4.55 -4.54
C PHE A 212 18.30 -3.18 -4.25
N ASN A 213 17.00 -3.08 -4.44
CA ASN A 213 16.22 -2.01 -3.84
C ASN A 213 15.72 -2.46 -2.46
N TYR A 214 16.48 -2.17 -1.41
CA TYR A 214 16.12 -2.61 -0.05
C TYR A 214 14.75 -2.12 0.40
N ALA A 215 14.32 -0.94 -0.06
CA ALA A 215 13.02 -0.40 0.28
C ALA A 215 11.85 -1.16 -0.38
N ALA A 216 12.10 -1.96 -1.43
CA ALA A 216 11.06 -2.69 -2.13
C ALA A 216 10.40 -3.81 -1.30
N VAL A 217 11.04 -4.29 -0.24
CA VAL A 217 10.50 -5.26 0.72
C VAL A 217 9.97 -4.62 1.99
N ASP A 218 9.93 -3.29 2.04
CA ASP A 218 9.36 -2.56 3.14
C ASP A 218 7.82 -2.65 3.09
N MET A 219 7.26 -3.63 3.79
CA MET A 219 5.82 -3.91 3.85
C MET A 219 5.05 -2.98 4.79
N ARG A 220 5.65 -1.87 5.19
CA ARG A 220 5.07 -0.91 6.11
C ARG A 220 4.05 -0.01 5.42
N GLY A 221 3.01 -0.58 4.86
CA GLY A 221 1.96 0.19 4.20
C GLY A 221 0.66 -0.59 4.08
N TYR A 222 -0.38 0.06 3.57
CA TYR A 222 -1.62 -0.63 3.23
C TYR A 222 -1.50 -1.50 1.97
N TYR A 223 -0.35 -1.44 1.28
CA TYR A 223 -0.14 -2.21 0.06
C TYR A 223 -0.09 -3.71 0.32
N ASP A 224 0.50 -4.14 1.43
CA ASP A 224 0.53 -5.55 1.82
C ASP A 224 -0.88 -6.08 2.14
N GLU A 225 -1.64 -5.33 2.97
CA GLU A 225 -3.02 -5.67 3.32
C GLU A 225 -3.93 -5.66 2.08
N ALA A 226 -3.80 -4.63 1.24
CA ALA A 226 -4.54 -4.53 -0.01
C ALA A 226 -4.19 -5.65 -0.98
N ALA A 227 -2.90 -6.00 -1.11
CA ALA A 227 -2.45 -7.09 -1.96
C ALA A 227 -2.99 -8.45 -1.49
N ALA A 228 -2.99 -8.70 -0.17
CA ALA A 228 -3.59 -9.89 0.41
C ALA A 228 -5.09 -9.97 0.11
N LEU A 229 -5.81 -8.85 0.26
CA LEU A 229 -7.22 -8.75 -0.07
C LEU A 229 -7.48 -9.06 -1.55
N LEU A 230 -6.72 -8.41 -2.46
CA LEU A 230 -6.86 -8.59 -3.89
C LEU A 230 -6.54 -10.04 -4.33
N GLY A 231 -5.45 -10.61 -3.83
CA GLY A 231 -5.03 -11.98 -4.18
C GLY A 231 -6.00 -13.04 -3.67
N LYS A 232 -6.44 -12.94 -2.41
CA LYS A 232 -7.41 -13.85 -1.79
C LYS A 232 -8.77 -13.85 -2.50
N HIS A 233 -9.19 -12.69 -2.98
CA HIS A 233 -10.49 -12.50 -3.64
C HIS A 233 -10.34 -12.15 -5.14
N TYR A 234 -9.23 -12.56 -5.76
CA TYR A 234 -8.91 -12.18 -7.13
C TYR A 234 -10.06 -12.43 -8.14
N PRO A 235 -10.78 -13.56 -8.13
CA PRO A 235 -11.90 -13.75 -9.07
C PRO A 235 -12.97 -12.67 -8.98
N LEU A 236 -13.21 -12.13 -7.77
CA LEU A 236 -14.15 -11.04 -7.53
C LEU A 236 -13.64 -9.70 -8.04
N PHE A 237 -12.32 -9.48 -7.93
CA PHE A 237 -11.67 -8.23 -8.32
C PHE A 237 -11.20 -8.17 -9.77
N LYS A 238 -11.11 -9.33 -10.47
CA LYS A 238 -10.48 -9.45 -11.79
C LYS A 238 -10.93 -8.37 -12.76
N GLU A 239 -12.22 -8.20 -12.89
CA GLU A 239 -12.77 -7.24 -13.84
C GLU A 239 -12.54 -5.78 -13.39
N LEU A 240 -12.73 -5.49 -12.10
CA LEU A 240 -12.49 -4.16 -11.55
C LEU A 240 -11.02 -3.75 -11.71
N LEU A 241 -10.08 -4.64 -11.41
CA LEU A 241 -8.65 -4.40 -11.61
C LEU A 241 -8.30 -4.15 -13.08
N GLY A 242 -8.93 -4.89 -13.99
CA GLY A 242 -8.79 -4.66 -15.42
C GLY A 242 -9.27 -3.25 -15.83
N GLN A 243 -10.42 -2.83 -15.32
CA GLN A 243 -10.97 -1.48 -15.55
C GLN A 243 -10.08 -0.37 -14.96
N MET A 244 -9.55 -0.59 -13.75
CA MET A 244 -8.63 0.35 -13.10
C MET A 244 -7.32 0.49 -13.88
N SER A 245 -6.71 -0.62 -14.27
CA SER A 245 -5.50 -0.64 -15.10
C SER A 245 -5.72 0.03 -16.45
N TRP A 246 -6.86 -0.20 -17.09
CA TRP A 246 -7.24 0.48 -18.32
C TRP A 246 -7.39 1.98 -18.12
N ALA A 247 -8.10 2.40 -17.06
CA ALA A 247 -8.31 3.81 -16.75
C ALA A 247 -6.98 4.55 -16.52
N TYR A 248 -6.05 3.96 -15.77
CA TYR A 248 -4.73 4.54 -15.56
C TYR A 248 -3.93 4.70 -16.88
N ARG A 249 -3.94 3.68 -17.75
CA ARG A 249 -3.25 3.75 -19.05
C ARG A 249 -3.81 4.83 -19.97
N HIS A 250 -5.13 5.08 -19.90
CA HIS A 250 -5.82 6.07 -20.73
C HIS A 250 -6.01 7.42 -20.00
N ARG A 251 -5.35 7.62 -18.85
CA ARG A 251 -5.40 8.85 -18.05
C ARG A 251 -6.81 9.26 -17.60
N HIS A 252 -7.68 8.28 -17.35
CA HIS A 252 -8.97 8.52 -16.73
C HIS A 252 -8.82 8.55 -15.21
N ASN A 253 -9.48 9.54 -14.57
CA ASN A 253 -9.43 9.73 -13.12
C ASN A 253 -10.44 8.87 -12.36
N GLY A 254 -11.34 8.17 -13.06
CA GLY A 254 -12.36 7.37 -12.42
C GLY A 254 -13.03 6.39 -13.38
N LEU A 255 -13.84 5.54 -12.82
CA LEU A 255 -14.60 4.52 -13.53
C LEU A 255 -15.93 4.23 -12.84
N LYS A 256 -16.84 3.65 -13.60
CA LYS A 256 -18.10 3.12 -13.11
C LYS A 256 -18.07 1.60 -13.26
N HIS A 257 -18.24 0.87 -12.15
CA HIS A 257 -18.25 -0.58 -12.13
C HIS A 257 -19.68 -1.09 -11.88
N ASP A 258 -20.21 -1.91 -12.82
CA ASP A 258 -21.58 -2.43 -12.76
C ASP A 258 -21.64 -3.67 -11.84
N LEU A 259 -22.45 -3.58 -10.78
CA LEU A 259 -22.66 -4.67 -9.85
C LEU A 259 -23.85 -5.57 -10.20
N LYS A 260 -24.66 -5.24 -11.21
CA LYS A 260 -25.84 -6.04 -11.62
C LYS A 260 -25.46 -7.44 -12.09
N LYS A 261 -24.27 -7.60 -12.63
CA LYS A 261 -23.75 -8.87 -13.15
C LYS A 261 -23.24 -9.84 -12.06
N TYR A 262 -23.13 -9.37 -10.82
CA TYR A 262 -22.69 -10.20 -9.70
C TYR A 262 -23.89 -10.76 -8.93
N PRO A 263 -23.79 -11.98 -8.38
CA PRO A 263 -24.70 -12.43 -7.35
C PRO A 263 -24.78 -11.42 -6.19
N PRO A 264 -25.92 -11.26 -5.53
CA PRO A 264 -26.09 -10.24 -4.48
C PRO A 264 -25.02 -10.29 -3.38
N ALA A 265 -24.63 -11.49 -2.94
CA ALA A 265 -23.59 -11.66 -1.93
C ALA A 265 -22.21 -11.22 -2.42
N ASP A 266 -21.89 -11.46 -3.71
CA ASP A 266 -20.63 -11.04 -4.30
C ASP A 266 -20.58 -9.54 -4.53
N ALA A 267 -21.69 -8.95 -4.97
CA ALA A 267 -21.82 -7.50 -5.11
C ALA A 267 -21.61 -6.80 -3.75
N GLN A 268 -22.20 -7.34 -2.67
CA GLN A 268 -22.02 -6.84 -1.31
C GLN A 268 -20.57 -6.96 -0.84
N ARG A 269 -19.94 -8.12 -1.07
CA ARG A 269 -18.52 -8.34 -0.72
C ARG A 269 -17.60 -7.39 -1.47
N LEU A 270 -17.80 -7.22 -2.78
CA LEU A 270 -17.00 -6.31 -3.60
C LEU A 270 -17.16 -4.86 -3.13
N GLN A 271 -18.38 -4.44 -2.80
CA GLN A 271 -18.65 -3.12 -2.23
C GLN A 271 -17.91 -2.92 -0.90
N ALA A 272 -17.98 -3.89 0.02
CA ALA A 272 -17.27 -3.84 1.30
C ALA A 272 -15.75 -3.75 1.11
N HIS A 273 -15.20 -4.57 0.23
CA HIS A 273 -13.76 -4.57 -0.07
C HIS A 273 -13.30 -3.26 -0.74
N CYS A 274 -14.09 -2.70 -1.67
CA CYS A 274 -13.79 -1.39 -2.25
C CYS A 274 -13.84 -0.28 -1.19
N ARG A 275 -14.72 -0.39 -0.21
CA ARG A 275 -14.76 0.52 0.94
C ARG A 275 -13.50 0.39 1.80
N THR A 276 -12.99 -0.83 2.00
CA THR A 276 -11.69 -1.05 2.68
C THR A 276 -10.54 -0.41 1.91
N LEU A 277 -10.46 -0.59 0.58
CA LEU A 277 -9.45 0.07 -0.25
C LEU A 277 -9.56 1.61 -0.18
N TYR A 278 -10.78 2.13 -0.13
CA TYR A 278 -11.03 3.56 0.04
C TYR A 278 -10.61 4.05 1.43
N ASN A 279 -10.98 3.36 2.50
CA ASN A 279 -10.59 3.69 3.88
C ASN A 279 -9.06 3.62 4.08
N ASN A 280 -8.39 2.74 3.33
CA ASN A 280 -6.93 2.66 3.27
C ASN A 280 -6.32 3.67 2.28
N THR A 281 -7.12 4.64 1.81
CA THR A 281 -6.72 5.73 0.92
C THR A 281 -6.14 5.31 -0.44
N LEU A 282 -6.37 4.06 -0.85
CA LEU A 282 -5.95 3.55 -2.17
C LEU A 282 -6.91 3.96 -3.31
N LEU A 283 -8.12 4.37 -2.96
CA LEU A 283 -9.08 4.99 -3.89
C LEU A 283 -9.33 6.43 -3.44
N ALA A 284 -9.41 7.38 -4.37
CA ALA A 284 -9.70 8.77 -4.06
C ALA A 284 -11.18 8.97 -3.66
N ARG A 285 -12.08 8.21 -4.27
CA ARG A 285 -13.49 8.15 -3.91
C ARG A 285 -14.07 6.79 -4.26
N CYS A 286 -14.99 6.29 -3.44
CA CYS A 286 -15.77 5.09 -3.73
C CYS A 286 -17.20 5.28 -3.22
N HIS A 287 -18.16 5.38 -4.16
CA HIS A 287 -19.56 5.59 -3.85
C HIS A 287 -20.43 4.52 -4.51
N TYR A 288 -21.33 3.92 -3.73
CA TYR A 288 -22.33 3.00 -4.25
C TYR A 288 -23.60 3.74 -4.64
N HIS A 289 -23.97 3.68 -5.91
CA HIS A 289 -25.19 4.24 -6.44
C HIS A 289 -26.32 3.20 -6.44
N LYS A 290 -27.22 3.26 -5.46
CA LYS A 290 -28.28 2.26 -5.23
C LYS A 290 -29.21 2.08 -6.43
N GLY A 291 -29.66 3.19 -7.05
CA GLY A 291 -30.56 3.16 -8.21
C GLY A 291 -29.96 2.49 -9.44
N GLU A 292 -28.66 2.62 -9.64
CA GLU A 292 -27.95 2.06 -10.76
C GLU A 292 -27.31 0.68 -10.45
N LYS A 293 -27.23 0.32 -9.17
CA LYS A 293 -26.48 -0.84 -8.68
C LYS A 293 -25.04 -0.84 -9.20
N SER A 294 -24.34 0.29 -9.05
CA SER A 294 -22.97 0.46 -9.54
C SER A 294 -22.08 1.13 -8.51
N LEU A 295 -20.77 0.85 -8.55
CA LEU A 295 -19.73 1.57 -7.82
C LEU A 295 -19.18 2.67 -8.73
N HIS A 296 -19.18 3.90 -8.24
CA HIS A 296 -18.51 5.03 -8.85
C HIS A 296 -17.19 5.21 -8.09
N ILE A 297 -16.09 4.96 -8.77
CA ILE A 297 -14.75 4.96 -8.19
C ILE A 297 -13.94 6.07 -8.83
N GLN A 298 -13.35 6.92 -8.01
CA GLN A 298 -12.32 7.86 -8.41
C GLN A 298 -10.97 7.31 -8.01
N LEU A 299 -10.04 7.28 -8.96
CA LEU A 299 -8.72 6.66 -8.80
C LEU A 299 -7.73 7.67 -8.23
N GLN A 300 -6.89 7.22 -7.33
CA GLN A 300 -5.73 7.97 -6.83
C GLN A 300 -4.69 8.13 -7.93
N GLN A 301 -4.15 9.35 -8.06
CA GLN A 301 -3.17 9.66 -9.10
C GLN A 301 -1.73 9.57 -8.62
N ALA A 302 -1.49 9.35 -7.32
CA ALA A 302 -0.15 9.15 -6.78
C ALA A 302 0.55 7.98 -7.46
N GLN A 303 1.79 8.21 -7.89
CA GLN A 303 2.56 7.22 -8.66
C GLN A 303 2.66 5.84 -7.97
N PRO A 304 2.90 5.73 -6.65
CA PRO A 304 2.94 4.42 -5.98
C PRO A 304 1.62 3.65 -6.07
N VAL A 305 0.47 4.35 -5.97
CA VAL A 305 -0.86 3.71 -6.08
C VAL A 305 -1.14 3.28 -7.53
N ARG A 306 -0.75 4.10 -8.50
CA ARG A 306 -0.86 3.73 -9.92
C ARG A 306 -0.01 2.50 -10.25
N GLN A 307 1.22 2.44 -9.75
CA GLN A 307 2.11 1.27 -9.89
C GLN A 307 1.51 0.04 -9.22
N PHE A 308 0.97 0.20 -8.01
CA PHE A 308 0.30 -0.88 -7.29
C PHE A 308 -0.83 -1.49 -8.12
N PHE A 309 -1.83 -0.71 -8.52
CA PHE A 309 -2.94 -1.22 -9.34
C PHE A 309 -2.55 -1.53 -10.79
N GLY A 310 -1.41 -1.03 -11.26
CA GLY A 310 -0.83 -1.34 -12.57
C GLY A 310 -0.25 -2.75 -12.69
N GLY A 311 -0.11 -3.46 -11.58
CA GLY A 311 0.44 -4.83 -11.53
C GLY A 311 1.25 -5.15 -10.28
N GLY A 312 1.85 -4.14 -9.65
CA GLY A 312 2.71 -4.31 -8.47
C GLY A 312 2.03 -4.97 -7.26
N TRP A 313 0.68 -4.93 -7.19
CA TRP A 313 -0.07 -5.64 -6.15
C TRP A 313 0.22 -7.15 -6.14
N LEU A 314 0.50 -7.75 -7.31
CA LEU A 314 0.74 -9.18 -7.44
C LEU A 314 2.09 -9.58 -6.83
N GLU A 315 3.10 -8.72 -6.96
CA GLU A 315 4.41 -8.91 -6.32
C GLU A 315 4.31 -8.78 -4.80
N TRP A 316 3.54 -7.79 -4.31
CA TRP A 316 3.25 -7.63 -2.89
C TRP A 316 2.49 -8.84 -2.34
N PHE A 317 1.52 -9.36 -3.09
CA PHE A 317 0.80 -10.58 -2.74
C PHE A 317 1.74 -11.79 -2.67
N ALA A 318 2.60 -11.98 -3.68
CA ALA A 318 3.54 -13.09 -3.73
C ALA A 318 4.53 -13.06 -2.55
N LEU A 319 5.13 -11.90 -2.27
CA LEU A 319 6.03 -11.76 -1.12
C LEU A 319 5.29 -12.03 0.19
N GLY A 320 4.10 -11.51 0.32
CA GLY A 320 3.30 -11.70 1.51
C GLY A 320 2.96 -13.17 1.79
N GLU A 321 2.59 -13.96 0.79
CA GLU A 321 2.37 -15.40 0.95
C GLU A 321 3.63 -16.12 1.43
N LEU A 322 4.81 -15.76 0.90
CA LEU A 322 6.09 -16.32 1.33
C LEU A 322 6.42 -15.99 2.79
N LEU A 323 6.19 -14.74 3.20
CA LEU A 323 6.43 -14.32 4.58
C LEU A 323 5.47 -14.97 5.58
N GLN A 324 4.20 -15.20 5.19
CA GLN A 324 3.26 -15.96 6.02
C GLN A 324 3.71 -17.43 6.18
N ILE A 325 4.19 -18.06 5.11
CA ILE A 325 4.73 -19.42 5.19
C ILE A 325 5.94 -19.45 6.12
N ALA A 326 6.86 -18.49 5.99
CA ALA A 326 8.03 -18.38 6.86
C ALA A 326 7.62 -18.21 8.34
N ALA A 327 6.66 -17.37 8.63
CA ALA A 327 6.14 -17.18 9.98
C ALA A 327 5.54 -18.47 10.58
N GLN A 328 4.86 -19.27 9.76
CA GLN A 328 4.30 -20.56 10.19
C GLN A 328 5.38 -21.61 10.50
N ARG A 329 6.60 -21.49 9.93
CA ARG A 329 7.76 -22.34 10.24
C ARG A 329 8.40 -21.99 11.59
N GLY A 330 8.02 -20.89 12.20
CA GLY A 330 8.47 -20.45 13.52
C GLY A 330 9.73 -19.59 13.52
N ALA A 331 10.06 -19.04 14.68
CA ALA A 331 11.13 -18.04 14.85
C ALA A 331 12.55 -18.53 14.50
N ALA A 332 12.78 -19.85 14.45
CA ALA A 332 14.06 -20.44 14.06
C ALA A 332 14.27 -20.47 12.54
N TYR A 333 13.21 -20.29 11.75
CA TYR A 333 13.32 -20.32 10.30
C TYR A 333 14.03 -19.07 9.79
N ARG A 334 15.16 -19.27 9.10
CA ARG A 334 16.00 -18.19 8.58
C ARG A 334 15.87 -18.13 7.06
N PHE A 335 15.71 -16.92 6.56
CA PHE A 335 15.58 -16.64 5.13
C PHE A 335 16.11 -15.25 4.77
N SER A 336 16.34 -15.03 3.50
CA SER A 336 16.53 -13.73 2.87
C SER A 336 15.48 -13.55 1.78
N CYS A 337 14.95 -12.36 1.61
CA CYS A 337 13.99 -12.06 0.54
C CYS A 337 14.25 -10.70 -0.06
N ALA A 338 13.85 -10.53 -1.31
CA ALA A 338 13.99 -9.27 -2.04
C ALA A 338 12.88 -9.14 -3.08
N ARG A 339 12.56 -7.90 -3.46
CA ARG A 339 11.71 -7.56 -4.61
C ARG A 339 12.45 -6.61 -5.53
N ASN A 340 12.02 -6.58 -6.81
CA ASN A 340 12.59 -5.70 -7.84
C ASN A 340 14.12 -5.80 -7.88
N VAL A 341 14.61 -7.03 -7.95
CA VAL A 341 16.05 -7.31 -7.96
C VAL A 341 16.61 -7.15 -9.36
N GLU A 342 17.49 -6.20 -9.53
CA GLU A 342 18.15 -5.97 -10.82
C GLU A 342 19.39 -6.82 -10.93
N ILE A 343 19.46 -7.67 -11.95
CA ILE A 343 20.64 -8.47 -12.28
C ILE A 343 21.19 -8.03 -13.62
N MET A 344 22.51 -7.96 -13.71
CA MET A 344 23.24 -7.55 -14.92
C MET A 344 24.08 -8.71 -15.43
N SER A 345 23.93 -9.00 -16.72
CA SER A 345 24.73 -10.00 -17.43
C SER A 345 25.91 -9.37 -18.17
N SER A 346 25.67 -8.19 -18.72
CA SER A 346 26.60 -7.31 -19.40
C SER A 346 26.10 -5.87 -19.23
N ALA A 347 26.84 -4.90 -19.74
CA ALA A 347 26.41 -3.49 -19.66
C ALA A 347 25.03 -3.24 -20.30
N ASP A 348 24.64 -4.05 -21.29
CA ASP A 348 23.40 -3.89 -22.07
C ASP A 348 22.33 -4.94 -21.74
N ASP A 349 22.60 -5.91 -20.84
CA ASP A 349 21.67 -7.01 -20.53
C ASP A 349 21.26 -6.96 -19.06
N LYS A 350 20.29 -6.06 -18.78
CA LYS A 350 19.69 -5.84 -17.47
C LYS A 350 18.36 -6.60 -17.38
N HIS A 351 18.21 -7.38 -16.31
CA HIS A 351 16.96 -8.06 -16.00
C HIS A 351 16.51 -7.68 -14.59
N GLU A 352 15.21 -7.55 -14.40
CA GLU A 352 14.56 -7.40 -13.10
C GLU A 352 13.87 -8.71 -12.75
N LEU A 353 14.05 -9.16 -11.50
CA LEU A 353 13.35 -10.28 -10.88
C LEU A 353 12.33 -9.72 -9.89
N ASP A 354 11.07 -10.09 -10.05
CA ASP A 354 9.97 -9.45 -9.32
C ASP A 354 10.03 -9.79 -7.82
N VAL A 355 10.13 -11.08 -7.46
CA VAL A 355 10.21 -11.54 -6.07
C VAL A 355 11.23 -12.66 -5.94
N MET A 356 12.12 -12.56 -4.96
CA MET A 356 13.06 -13.60 -4.58
C MET A 356 12.92 -13.99 -3.10
N PHE A 357 13.05 -15.27 -2.82
CA PHE A 357 13.03 -15.81 -1.47
C PHE A 357 14.05 -16.94 -1.33
N LEU A 358 14.97 -16.80 -0.38
CA LEU A 358 16.02 -17.77 -0.13
C LEU A 358 15.94 -18.29 1.31
N PRO A 359 15.42 -19.51 1.55
CA PRO A 359 15.63 -20.16 2.82
C PRO A 359 17.12 -20.44 3.00
N LEU A 360 17.70 -20.10 4.15
CA LEU A 360 19.14 -20.28 4.35
C LEU A 360 19.54 -21.76 4.22
N GLY A 361 20.60 -21.99 3.46
CA GLY A 361 21.09 -23.35 3.17
C GLY A 361 20.29 -24.11 2.11
N LYS A 362 19.35 -23.46 1.42
CA LYS A 362 18.54 -24.06 0.34
C LYS A 362 18.69 -23.30 -0.99
N THR A 363 17.99 -23.78 -2.00
CA THR A 363 17.89 -23.11 -3.30
C THR A 363 16.88 -21.97 -3.23
N PRO A 364 17.18 -20.78 -3.78
CA PRO A 364 16.22 -19.69 -3.81
C PRO A 364 15.02 -19.99 -4.70
N LEU A 365 13.88 -19.41 -4.35
CA LEU A 365 12.66 -19.37 -5.12
C LEU A 365 12.54 -18.00 -5.79
N ILE A 366 12.28 -17.98 -7.09
CA ILE A 366 11.98 -16.78 -7.87
C ILE A 366 10.53 -16.85 -8.30
N ILE A 367 9.81 -15.73 -8.15
CA ILE A 367 8.43 -15.58 -8.61
C ILE A 367 8.37 -14.36 -9.51
N GLU A 368 8.03 -14.58 -10.77
CA GLU A 368 7.74 -13.55 -11.76
C GLU A 368 6.24 -13.31 -11.83
N CYS A 369 5.81 -12.08 -11.68
CA CYS A 369 4.42 -11.68 -11.53
C CYS A 369 3.88 -11.07 -12.83
N LYS A 370 2.82 -11.63 -13.38
CA LYS A 370 2.21 -11.18 -14.63
C LYS A 370 0.71 -10.94 -14.43
N SER A 371 0.32 -9.67 -14.36
CA SER A 371 -1.08 -9.24 -14.27
C SER A 371 -1.76 -9.06 -15.64
N GLY A 372 -1.13 -9.51 -16.71
CA GLY A 372 -1.58 -9.44 -18.10
C GLY A 372 -0.84 -10.45 -18.97
N GLU A 373 -0.55 -10.10 -20.23
CA GLU A 373 0.10 -11.00 -21.19
C GLU A 373 1.47 -11.49 -20.68
N TYR A 374 1.65 -12.79 -20.56
CA TYR A 374 2.86 -13.44 -20.04
C TYR A 374 3.65 -14.18 -21.13
N ARG A 375 3.02 -14.56 -22.26
CA ARG A 375 3.60 -15.44 -23.29
C ARG A 375 4.83 -14.84 -23.95
N ASN A 376 4.78 -13.53 -24.19
CA ASN A 376 5.88 -12.80 -24.85
C ASN A 376 7.19 -12.79 -24.05
N ALA A 377 7.14 -13.11 -22.76
CA ALA A 377 8.30 -13.12 -21.88
C ALA A 377 8.83 -14.54 -21.56
N LEU A 378 8.18 -15.61 -22.06
CA LEU A 378 8.53 -16.98 -21.67
C LEU A 378 9.97 -17.36 -22.05
N ASP A 379 10.42 -17.03 -23.24
CA ASP A 379 11.80 -17.33 -23.68
C ASP A 379 12.85 -16.63 -22.81
N LYS A 380 12.55 -15.39 -22.38
CA LYS A 380 13.39 -14.66 -21.45
C LYS A 380 13.46 -15.40 -20.11
N HIS A 381 12.34 -15.83 -19.54
CA HIS A 381 12.29 -16.53 -18.26
C HIS A 381 12.93 -17.91 -18.32
N LEU A 382 12.77 -18.65 -19.44
CA LEU A 382 13.47 -19.91 -19.70
C LEU A 382 15.00 -19.73 -19.70
N THR A 383 15.47 -18.70 -20.38
CA THR A 383 16.89 -18.35 -20.45
C THR A 383 17.43 -18.00 -19.06
N LEU A 384 16.70 -17.19 -18.30
CA LEU A 384 17.07 -16.79 -16.93
C LEU A 384 17.10 -17.99 -15.98
N CYS A 385 16.10 -18.85 -16.00
CA CYS A 385 16.04 -20.04 -15.17
C CYS A 385 17.25 -20.95 -15.41
N LYS A 386 17.59 -21.21 -16.66
CA LYS A 386 18.80 -21.98 -17.04
C LYS A 386 20.08 -21.31 -16.57
N ARG A 387 20.23 -20.01 -16.79
CA ARG A 387 21.39 -19.23 -16.42
C ARG A 387 21.62 -19.20 -14.91
N LEU A 388 20.53 -19.05 -14.14
CA LEU A 388 20.56 -19.06 -12.68
C LEU A 388 20.80 -20.48 -12.13
N GLY A 389 20.71 -21.52 -12.97
CA GLY A 389 20.88 -22.92 -12.57
C GLY A 389 19.79 -23.36 -11.60
N LEU A 390 18.56 -22.90 -11.80
CA LEU A 390 17.44 -23.22 -10.92
C LEU A 390 16.65 -24.43 -11.47
N PRO A 391 16.18 -25.32 -10.57
CA PRO A 391 15.16 -26.30 -10.94
C PRO A 391 13.88 -25.60 -11.39
N ALA A 392 13.11 -26.22 -12.28
CA ALA A 392 11.84 -25.69 -12.77
C ALA A 392 10.86 -25.33 -11.62
N SER A 393 10.86 -26.11 -10.55
CA SER A 393 10.04 -25.86 -9.36
C SER A 393 10.40 -24.57 -8.59
N HIS A 394 11.60 -24.02 -8.80
CA HIS A 394 12.10 -22.83 -8.09
C HIS A 394 12.05 -21.57 -8.95
N TYR A 395 11.48 -21.65 -10.15
CA TYR A 395 11.21 -20.50 -11.01
C TYR A 395 9.74 -20.48 -11.39
N LEU A 396 8.95 -19.67 -10.69
CA LEU A 396 7.51 -19.60 -10.82
C LEU A 396 7.09 -18.39 -11.66
N ILE A 397 6.16 -18.64 -12.59
CA ILE A 397 5.41 -17.58 -13.26
C ILE A 397 4.03 -17.48 -12.60
N LEU A 398 3.82 -16.46 -11.79
CA LEU A 398 2.53 -16.16 -11.18
C LEU A 398 1.72 -15.29 -12.14
N ALA A 399 0.70 -15.86 -12.77
CA ALA A 399 -0.09 -15.15 -13.75
C ALA A 399 -1.58 -15.10 -13.38
N THR A 400 -2.19 -13.94 -13.59
CA THR A 400 -3.61 -13.71 -13.29
C THR A 400 -4.55 -14.11 -14.43
N ASP A 401 -4.03 -14.25 -15.64
CA ASP A 401 -4.80 -14.64 -16.83
C ASP A 401 -4.80 -16.15 -17.09
N LEU A 402 -4.34 -16.94 -16.12
CA LEU A 402 -4.38 -18.39 -16.13
C LEU A 402 -5.46 -18.92 -15.19
N ASP A 403 -6.09 -20.00 -15.60
CA ASP A 403 -6.76 -20.91 -14.68
C ASP A 403 -5.82 -22.06 -14.24
N THR A 404 -6.26 -22.84 -13.25
CA THR A 404 -5.44 -23.91 -12.68
C THR A 404 -5.07 -24.98 -13.72
N ALA A 405 -5.99 -25.34 -14.61
CA ALA A 405 -5.75 -26.36 -15.63
C ALA A 405 -4.75 -25.87 -16.68
N GLN A 406 -4.87 -24.61 -17.11
CA GLN A 406 -3.91 -23.96 -18.00
C GLN A 406 -2.52 -23.88 -17.39
N ALA A 407 -2.42 -23.50 -16.11
CA ALA A 407 -1.14 -23.43 -15.38
C ALA A 407 -0.46 -24.81 -15.33
N GLN A 408 -1.21 -25.88 -15.07
CA GLN A 408 -0.70 -27.25 -15.07
C GLN A 408 -0.23 -27.70 -16.48
N ALA A 409 -1.03 -27.41 -17.51
CA ALA A 409 -0.67 -27.74 -18.90
C ALA A 409 0.63 -27.04 -19.32
N LEU A 410 0.79 -25.74 -18.98
CA LEU A 410 2.01 -25.00 -19.28
C LEU A 410 3.22 -25.54 -18.51
N GLY A 411 3.07 -25.94 -17.25
CA GLY A 411 4.13 -26.57 -16.45
C GLY A 411 4.57 -27.93 -17.01
N ALA A 412 3.69 -28.64 -17.74
CA ALA A 412 4.06 -29.85 -18.45
C ALA A 412 4.81 -29.58 -19.78
N MET A 413 4.59 -28.41 -20.38
CA MET A 413 5.20 -28.03 -21.67
C MET A 413 6.55 -27.33 -21.52
N TYR A 414 6.73 -26.57 -20.44
CA TYR A 414 7.91 -25.73 -20.22
C TYR A 414 8.62 -26.14 -18.93
N PRO A 415 9.95 -26.06 -18.87
CA PRO A 415 10.72 -26.27 -17.64
C PRO A 415 10.64 -25.07 -16.69
N LEU A 416 9.43 -24.64 -16.35
CA LEU A 416 9.05 -23.58 -15.43
C LEU A 416 7.79 -24.03 -14.68
N THR A 417 7.56 -23.46 -13.51
CA THR A 417 6.31 -23.66 -12.78
C THR A 417 5.37 -22.50 -13.03
N PHE A 418 4.11 -22.78 -13.27
CA PHE A 418 3.07 -21.77 -13.44
C PHE A 418 2.09 -21.83 -12.26
N ALA A 419 1.77 -20.68 -11.71
CA ALA A 419 0.85 -20.53 -10.59
C ALA A 419 -0.19 -19.45 -10.88
N THR A 420 -1.34 -19.60 -10.24
CA THR A 420 -2.37 -18.56 -10.12
C THR A 420 -2.35 -17.99 -8.70
N PRO A 421 -2.99 -16.85 -8.42
CA PRO A 421 -3.11 -16.38 -7.04
C PRO A 421 -3.70 -17.43 -6.09
N HIS A 422 -4.57 -18.31 -6.59
CA HIS A 422 -5.17 -19.38 -5.79
C HIS A 422 -4.22 -20.55 -5.49
N THR A 423 -3.31 -20.88 -6.40
CA THR A 423 -2.41 -22.06 -6.28
C THR A 423 -1.03 -21.70 -5.76
N LEU A 424 -0.64 -20.42 -5.72
CA LEU A 424 0.69 -19.95 -5.33
C LEU A 424 1.13 -20.51 -3.99
N ARG A 425 0.27 -20.39 -2.97
CA ARG A 425 0.60 -20.82 -1.60
C ARG A 425 0.98 -22.29 -1.53
N ALA A 426 0.23 -23.16 -2.23
CA ALA A 426 0.51 -24.60 -2.24
C ALA A 426 1.86 -24.92 -2.88
N HIS A 427 2.22 -24.24 -3.98
CA HIS A 427 3.53 -24.40 -4.61
C HIS A 427 4.66 -23.96 -3.67
N CYS A 428 4.52 -22.79 -3.03
CA CYS A 428 5.54 -22.27 -2.11
C CYS A 428 5.70 -23.15 -0.86
N GLN A 429 4.60 -23.63 -0.27
CA GLN A 429 4.65 -24.50 0.92
C GLN A 429 5.38 -25.82 0.67
N ALA A 430 5.31 -26.34 -0.55
CA ALA A 430 6.01 -27.59 -0.93
C ALA A 430 7.53 -27.40 -1.04
N LEU A 431 8.03 -26.17 -1.24
CA LEU A 431 9.44 -25.86 -1.46
C LEU A 431 10.15 -25.30 -0.22
N LEU A 432 9.44 -24.56 0.62
CA LEU A 432 9.97 -23.86 1.79
C LEU A 432 9.93 -24.73 3.04
#